data_68af576a7df3cfbab82b6465828e1e43
#
_entry.id   68af576a7df3cfbab82b6465828e1e43
#
_cell.length_a   1.000
_cell.length_b   1.000
_cell.length_c   1.000
_cell.angle_alpha   90.00
_cell.angle_beta   90.00
_cell.angle_gamma   90.00
#
_symmetry.space_group_name_H-M   'P 1'
#
loop_
_entity.id
_entity.type
_entity.pdbx_description
1 polymer ?
#
loop_
_entity_poly.entity_id
_entity_poly.type
_entity_poly.pdbx_seq_one_letter_code
_entity_poly.pdbx_strand_id
1 'polypeptide(L)'
;AILSSTVLVHQFCRIGSYVMVQGGCKSSKEIPPYIIAAREPISYCGVNLIGLRRRGFTNEQIDTIHQAYRIIYQSGLNTTMAIERNKEEMEMTPEIEYIISFIEGAKRGIIRYEG
;
A
#
# COMPACT_ATOMS: atom_id res chain seq x y z
N ALA A 1 -5.53 9.05 -5.48
CA ALA A 1 -4.69 9.24 -4.29
C ALA A 1 -4.90 10.64 -3.70
N ILE A 2 -4.76 10.75 -2.40
CA ILE A 2 -4.85 12.03 -1.68
C ILE A 2 -3.45 12.39 -1.20
N LEU A 3 -2.94 13.52 -1.65
CA LEU A 3 -1.61 13.98 -1.26
C LEU A 3 -1.71 15.30 -0.50
N SER A 4 -0.92 15.42 0.56
CA SER A 4 -0.73 16.69 1.24
C SER A 4 0.10 17.62 0.34
N SER A 5 -0.15 18.92 0.42
CA SER A 5 0.56 19.91 -0.40
C SER A 5 2.07 19.96 -0.10
N THR A 6 2.51 19.42 1.02
CA THR A 6 3.92 19.41 1.41
C THR A 6 4.64 18.10 1.07
N VAL A 7 3.94 17.13 0.47
CA VAL A 7 4.55 15.86 0.10
C VAL A 7 5.29 16.00 -1.22
N LEU A 8 6.52 15.50 -1.24
CA LEU A 8 7.33 15.43 -2.45
C LEU A 8 7.54 13.95 -2.81
N VAL A 9 7.14 13.57 -4.00
CA VAL A 9 7.30 12.21 -4.50
C VAL A 9 8.24 12.24 -5.70
N HIS A 10 9.16 11.29 -5.76
CA HIS A 10 10.07 11.18 -6.89
C HIS A 10 9.27 11.05 -8.18
N GLN A 11 9.63 11.81 -9.21
CA GLN A 11 8.83 11.93 -10.44
C GLN A 11 8.57 10.61 -11.17
N PHE A 12 9.42 9.60 -10.96
CA PHE A 12 9.27 8.27 -11.58
C PHE A 12 8.62 7.24 -10.67
N CYS A 13 8.21 7.65 -9.46
CA CYS A 13 7.56 6.76 -8.52
C CYS A 13 6.05 6.87 -8.66
N ARG A 14 5.38 5.73 -8.48
CA ARG A 14 3.91 5.67 -8.57
C ARG A 14 3.29 5.69 -7.19
N ILE A 15 2.10 6.26 -7.12
CA ILE A 15 1.27 6.22 -5.92
C ILE A 15 -0.03 5.53 -6.30
N GLY A 16 -0.37 4.48 -5.58
CA GLY A 16 -1.59 3.73 -5.84
C GLY A 16 -2.86 4.52 -5.50
N SER A 17 -4.01 3.97 -5.87
CA SER A 17 -5.31 4.59 -5.60
C SER A 17 -5.65 4.54 -4.11
N TYR A 18 -6.44 5.50 -3.66
CA TYR A 18 -6.94 5.58 -2.27
C TYR A 18 -5.84 5.66 -1.22
N VAL A 19 -4.67 6.14 -1.60
CA VAL A 19 -3.56 6.36 -0.67
C VAL A 19 -3.72 7.72 0.00
N MET A 20 -3.43 7.78 1.31
CA MET A 20 -3.27 9.03 2.03
C MET A 20 -1.80 9.18 2.39
N VAL A 21 -1.17 10.24 1.90
CA VAL A 21 0.21 10.56 2.23
C VAL A 21 0.20 11.80 3.12
N GLN A 22 0.74 11.67 4.33
CA GLN A 22 0.76 12.77 5.28
C GLN A 22 1.91 13.74 4.97
N GLY A 23 1.68 15.02 5.22
CA GLY A 23 2.56 16.09 4.80
C GLY A 23 3.98 16.01 5.36
N GLY A 24 4.92 16.62 4.64
CA GLY A 24 6.32 16.64 5.02
C GLY A 24 7.12 15.42 4.62
N CYS A 25 6.47 14.41 4.07
CA CYS A 25 7.12 13.16 3.68
C CYS A 25 7.73 13.25 2.29
N LYS A 26 8.83 12.56 2.08
CA LYS A 26 9.48 12.40 0.79
C LYS A 26 9.55 10.91 0.47
N SER A 27 9.40 10.55 -0.80
CA SER A 27 9.49 9.15 -1.20
C SER A 27 10.33 8.99 -2.46
N SER A 28 11.32 8.11 -2.39
CA SER A 28 12.03 7.58 -3.55
C SER A 28 11.51 6.19 -3.93
N LYS A 29 10.61 5.65 -3.14
CA LYS A 29 9.97 4.35 -3.36
C LYS A 29 8.51 4.55 -3.77
N GLU A 30 7.94 3.55 -4.41
CA GLU A 30 6.54 3.59 -4.82
C GLU A 30 5.63 3.31 -3.63
N ILE A 31 4.46 3.93 -3.64
CA ILE A 31 3.49 3.82 -2.55
C ILE A 31 2.33 2.95 -3.02
N PRO A 32 2.17 1.73 -2.48
CA PRO A 32 1.12 0.83 -2.93
C PRO A 32 -0.29 1.34 -2.56
N PRO A 33 -1.35 0.84 -3.22
CA PRO A 33 -2.70 1.37 -3.04
C PRO A 33 -3.31 1.07 -1.67
N TYR A 34 -4.33 1.84 -1.30
CA TYR A 34 -5.20 1.65 -0.14
C TYR A 34 -4.58 1.91 1.23
N ILE A 35 -3.41 2.52 1.31
CA ILE A 35 -2.70 2.65 2.58
C ILE A 35 -2.53 4.11 3.02
N ILE A 36 -2.09 4.26 4.26
CA ILE A 36 -1.59 5.52 4.79
C ILE A 36 -0.06 5.45 4.76
N ALA A 37 0.58 6.43 4.16
CA ALA A 37 2.03 6.57 4.14
C ALA A 37 2.40 7.82 4.91
N ALA A 38 3.31 7.70 5.85
CA ALA A 38 3.68 8.80 6.74
C ALA A 38 5.09 8.58 7.28
N ARG A 39 5.50 9.47 8.16
CA ARG A 39 6.80 9.45 8.85
C ARG A 39 7.96 9.82 7.95
N GLU A 40 9.14 9.86 8.54
CA GLU A 40 10.40 10.13 7.83
C GLU A 40 11.47 9.19 8.40
N PRO A 41 12.00 8.27 7.57
CA PRO A 41 11.64 8.05 6.16
C PRO A 41 10.19 7.58 6.02
N ILE A 42 9.61 7.87 4.86
CA ILE A 42 8.20 7.53 4.61
C ILE A 42 7.98 6.02 4.72
N SER A 43 6.93 5.63 5.42
CA SER A 43 6.66 4.23 5.78
C SER A 43 5.19 3.90 5.67
N TYR A 44 4.89 2.61 5.54
CA TYR A 44 3.54 2.09 5.63
C TYR A 44 3.02 2.27 7.07
N CYS A 45 1.91 2.95 7.21
CA CYS A 45 1.28 3.25 8.51
C CYS A 45 -0.12 2.66 8.65
N GLY A 46 -0.42 1.61 7.90
CA GLY A 46 -1.71 0.95 7.96
C GLY A 46 -2.57 1.19 6.74
N VAL A 47 -3.71 0.51 6.69
CA VAL A 47 -4.68 0.67 5.62
C VAL A 47 -5.49 1.94 5.85
N ASN A 48 -5.82 2.65 4.78
CA ASN A 48 -6.58 3.91 4.86
C ASN A 48 -8.07 3.63 5.10
N LEU A 49 -8.42 3.19 6.31
CA LEU A 49 -9.77 2.74 6.65
C LEU A 49 -10.83 3.81 6.42
N ILE A 50 -10.56 5.03 6.87
CA ILE A 50 -11.52 6.13 6.79
C ILE A 50 -11.78 6.47 5.33
N GLY A 51 -10.72 6.59 4.52
CA GLY A 51 -10.84 6.90 3.10
C GLY A 51 -11.60 5.82 2.34
N LEU A 52 -11.33 4.56 2.63
CA LEU A 52 -12.01 3.45 1.95
C LEU A 52 -13.49 3.40 2.31
N ARG A 53 -13.84 3.58 3.58
CA ARG A 53 -15.23 3.64 4.02
C ARG A 53 -15.99 4.77 3.36
N ARG A 54 -15.37 5.93 3.23
CA ARG A 54 -15.98 7.09 2.55
C ARG A 54 -16.25 6.82 1.08
N ARG A 55 -15.47 5.94 0.46
CA ARG A 55 -15.63 5.56 -0.95
C ARG A 55 -16.57 4.39 -1.15
N GLY A 56 -17.20 3.90 -0.08
CA GLY A 56 -18.18 2.84 -0.16
C GLY A 56 -17.64 1.41 -0.10
N PHE A 57 -16.39 1.23 0.27
CA PHE A 57 -15.82 -0.11 0.44
C PHE A 57 -16.51 -0.80 1.63
N THR A 58 -16.86 -2.06 1.47
CA THR A 58 -17.46 -2.85 2.54
C THR A 58 -16.40 -3.25 3.56
N ASN A 59 -16.85 -3.62 4.76
CA ASN A 59 -15.93 -4.13 5.78
C ASN A 59 -15.20 -5.37 5.29
N GLU A 60 -15.87 -6.22 4.54
CA GLU A 60 -15.27 -7.42 3.97
C GLU A 60 -14.14 -7.08 2.99
N GLN A 61 -14.36 -6.10 2.11
CA GLN A 61 -13.33 -5.63 1.19
C GLN A 61 -12.13 -5.05 1.94
N ILE A 62 -12.39 -4.26 2.96
CA ILE A 62 -11.35 -3.64 3.78
C ILE A 62 -10.54 -4.70 4.52
N ASP A 63 -11.21 -5.70 5.10
CA ASP A 63 -10.53 -6.78 5.80
C ASP A 63 -9.63 -7.59 4.87
N THR A 64 -10.07 -7.84 3.65
CA THR A 64 -9.30 -8.55 2.64
C THR A 64 -8.02 -7.76 2.30
N ILE A 65 -8.17 -6.46 2.08
CA ILE A 65 -7.03 -5.58 1.81
C ILE A 65 -6.06 -5.58 3.00
N HIS A 66 -6.58 -5.51 4.21
CA HIS A 66 -5.78 -5.51 5.43
C HIS A 66 -4.97 -6.81 5.57
N GLN A 67 -5.58 -7.95 5.30
CA GLN A 67 -4.90 -9.23 5.34
C GLN A 67 -3.78 -9.32 4.31
N ALA A 68 -4.02 -8.82 3.11
CA ALA A 68 -2.99 -8.79 2.06
C ALA A 68 -1.76 -8.00 2.53
N TYR A 69 -1.96 -6.83 3.11
CA TYR A 69 -0.86 -6.01 3.61
C TYR A 69 -0.19 -6.60 4.85
N ARG A 70 -0.93 -7.32 5.66
CA ARG A 70 -0.34 -8.05 6.78
C ARG A 70 0.67 -9.09 6.28
N ILE A 71 0.35 -9.79 5.21
CA ILE A 71 1.26 -10.74 4.59
C ILE A 71 2.47 -10.00 3.98
N ILE A 72 2.23 -8.88 3.31
CA ILE A 72 3.29 -8.13 2.64
C ILE A 72 4.30 -7.55 3.65
N TYR A 73 3.80 -6.97 4.74
CA TYR A 73 4.64 -6.19 5.65
C TYR A 73 4.94 -6.86 6.99
N GLN A 74 4.12 -7.79 7.43
CA GLN A 74 4.19 -8.31 8.79
C GLN A 74 4.46 -9.81 8.89
N SER A 75 4.68 -10.48 7.76
CA SER A 75 4.94 -11.92 7.76
C SER A 75 6.42 -12.27 7.89
N GLY A 76 7.31 -11.30 7.76
CA GLY A 76 8.75 -11.54 7.74
C GLY A 76 9.28 -12.01 6.39
N LEU A 77 8.44 -12.15 5.38
CA LEU A 77 8.84 -12.54 4.04
C LEU A 77 9.35 -11.34 3.25
N ASN A 78 10.23 -11.59 2.27
CA ASN A 78 10.57 -10.54 1.32
C ASN A 78 9.37 -10.28 0.40
N THR A 79 9.42 -9.20 -0.37
CA THR A 79 8.29 -8.78 -1.20
C THR A 79 7.87 -9.86 -2.20
N THR A 80 8.82 -10.49 -2.86
CA THR A 80 8.52 -11.54 -3.86
C THR A 80 7.79 -12.71 -3.22
N MET A 81 8.28 -13.18 -2.09
CA MET A 81 7.65 -14.30 -1.38
C MET A 81 6.30 -13.92 -0.79
N ALA A 82 6.15 -12.67 -0.33
CA ALA A 82 4.87 -12.18 0.18
C ALA A 82 3.82 -12.15 -0.92
N ILE A 83 4.19 -11.73 -2.12
CA ILE A 83 3.28 -11.75 -3.27
C ILE A 83 2.85 -13.17 -3.62
N GLU A 84 3.80 -14.11 -3.61
CA GLU A 84 3.48 -15.53 -3.87
C GLU A 84 2.50 -16.07 -2.83
N ARG A 85 2.71 -15.74 -1.55
CA ARG A 85 1.81 -16.16 -0.49
C ARG A 85 0.42 -15.55 -0.65
N ASN A 86 0.33 -14.28 -1.06
CA ASN A 86 -0.96 -13.67 -1.36
C ASN A 86 -1.71 -14.44 -2.45
N LYS A 87 -1.00 -14.84 -3.50
CA LYS A 87 -1.62 -15.61 -4.58
C LYS A 87 -2.12 -16.98 -4.14
N GLU A 88 -1.43 -17.59 -3.18
CA GLU A 88 -1.80 -18.92 -2.67
C GLU A 88 -2.93 -18.85 -1.64
N GLU A 89 -2.92 -17.88 -0.74
CA GLU A 89 -3.80 -17.83 0.42
C GLU A 89 -4.99 -16.89 0.27
N MET A 90 -4.89 -15.88 -0.60
CA MET A 90 -5.93 -14.87 -0.75
C MET A 90 -6.81 -15.16 -1.96
N GLU A 91 -8.11 -14.87 -1.82
CA GLU A 91 -8.99 -14.85 -2.98
C GLU A 91 -8.60 -13.68 -3.88
N MET A 92 -8.49 -13.93 -5.19
CA MET A 92 -8.08 -12.91 -6.15
C MET A 92 -9.24 -11.98 -6.49
N THR A 93 -9.58 -11.10 -5.55
CA THR A 93 -10.54 -10.02 -5.79
C THR A 93 -9.86 -8.92 -6.63
N PRO A 94 -10.64 -8.03 -7.28
CA PRO A 94 -10.03 -6.92 -8.04
C PRO A 94 -9.04 -6.09 -7.21
N GLU A 95 -9.34 -5.89 -5.92
CA GLU A 95 -8.47 -5.12 -5.03
C GLU A 95 -7.14 -5.83 -4.80
N ILE A 96 -7.18 -7.14 -4.58
CA ILE A 96 -5.96 -7.93 -4.37
C ILE A 96 -5.14 -8.01 -5.65
N GLU A 97 -5.78 -8.22 -6.79
CA GLU A 97 -5.09 -8.23 -8.08
C GLU A 97 -4.40 -6.90 -8.35
N TYR A 98 -5.06 -5.79 -8.00
CA TYR A 98 -4.47 -4.46 -8.16
C TYR A 98 -3.25 -4.27 -7.27
N ILE A 99 -3.34 -4.66 -5.99
CA ILE A 99 -2.21 -4.58 -5.06
C ILE A 99 -1.01 -5.37 -5.61
N ILE A 100 -1.23 -6.60 -5.99
CA ILE A 100 -0.17 -7.47 -6.51
C ILE A 100 0.44 -6.90 -7.78
N SER A 101 -0.39 -6.50 -8.73
CA SER A 101 0.06 -5.92 -9.99
C SER A 101 0.88 -4.64 -9.77
N PHE A 102 0.43 -3.79 -8.86
CA PHE A 102 1.16 -2.57 -8.52
C PHE A 102 2.55 -2.88 -7.98
N ILE A 103 2.63 -3.81 -7.03
CA ILE A 103 3.90 -4.15 -6.38
C ILE A 103 4.84 -4.86 -7.35
N GLU A 104 4.32 -5.75 -8.19
CA GLU A 104 5.13 -6.43 -9.20
C GLU A 104 5.71 -5.45 -10.23
N GLY A 105 5.01 -4.35 -10.49
CA GLY A 105 5.50 -3.32 -11.39
C GLY A 105 6.36 -2.24 -10.74
N ALA A 106 6.63 -2.35 -9.45
CA ALA A 106 7.36 -1.32 -8.70
C ALA A 106 8.86 -1.43 -8.92
N LYS A 107 9.39 -0.69 -9.88
CA LYS A 107 10.81 -0.75 -10.28
C LYS A 107 11.76 -0.29 -9.17
N ARG A 108 11.33 0.64 -8.33
CA ARG A 108 12.13 1.16 -7.21
C ARG A 108 11.80 0.50 -5.89
N GLY A 109 10.91 -0.47 -5.91
CA GLY A 109 10.39 -1.09 -4.70
C GLY A 109 9.32 -0.23 -4.04
N ILE A 110 8.66 -0.78 -3.02
CA ILE A 110 7.61 -0.09 -2.26
C ILE A 110 8.18 0.41 -0.94
N ILE A 111 7.48 1.38 -0.33
CA ILE A 111 7.88 1.92 0.98
C ILE A 111 7.88 0.81 2.03
N ARG A 112 8.66 1.03 3.10
CA ARG A 112 8.86 0.03 4.16
C ARG A 112 7.81 0.13 5.25
N TYR A 113 7.75 -0.91 6.08
CA TYR A 113 7.04 -0.91 7.34
C TYR A 113 8.08 -0.81 8.46
N GLU A 114 7.96 0.23 9.28
CA GLU A 114 8.91 0.47 10.37
C GLU A 114 8.46 -0.10 11.71
N GLY A 115 7.36 -0.78 11.72
CA GLY A 115 6.85 -1.41 12.92
C GLY A 115 5.99 -0.52 13.75
#